data_8b276099144c3f27ce8f3a1cb2e1ae36
#
_entry.id   8b276099144c3f27ce8f3a1cb2e1ae36
#
_cell.length_a   1.000
_cell.length_b   1.000
_cell.length_c   1.000
_cell.angle_alpha   90.00
_cell.angle_beta   90.00
_cell.angle_gamma   90.00
#
_symmetry.space_group_name_H-M   'P 1'
#
loop_
_entity.id
_entity.type
_entity.pdbx_description
1 polymer ?
#
loop_
_entity_poly.entity_id
_entity_poly.type
_entity_poly.pdbx_seq_one_letter_code
_entity_poly.pdbx_strand_id
1 'polypeptide(L)'
;MPSQITQLNMNGINKDISSYELPPTVWSDGNNVQFDNDKTSKVLGHEQIFGTLLGAPYWLLYHDTIASDYWLYPTLTKINKVNKAGSTSTHTDVTRTSGGDYSATAQGGWNGGILGGVAILNNGIDVPQMLGESPTYCQDLSNWTVGHTAKVIRPFKRFLVALDKTESGTRYPFRVHWSHPAEGGTVPVTWDSSDDTKDAGYVD
;
A
#
# COMPACT_ATOMS: atom_id res chain seq x y z
N MET A 1 -32.76 39.90 -33.06
CA MET A 1 -33.14 38.59 -32.56
C MET A 1 -32.62 38.49 -31.12
N PRO A 2 -33.44 38.14 -30.12
CA PRO A 2 -32.91 37.94 -28.78
C PRO A 2 -32.00 36.72 -28.78
N SER A 3 -30.77 36.88 -28.33
CA SER A 3 -29.84 35.77 -28.11
C SER A 3 -30.35 34.96 -26.93
N GLN A 4 -30.79 33.72 -27.19
CA GLN A 4 -31.15 32.78 -26.14
C GLN A 4 -29.88 32.23 -25.52
N ILE A 5 -29.55 32.66 -24.32
CA ILE A 5 -28.47 32.08 -23.52
C ILE A 5 -29.02 30.81 -22.91
N THR A 6 -28.69 29.66 -23.47
CA THR A 6 -28.99 28.35 -22.84
C THR A 6 -27.94 28.10 -21.78
N GLN A 7 -28.35 28.07 -20.53
CA GLN A 7 -27.49 27.65 -19.43
C GLN A 7 -27.30 26.15 -19.59
N LEU A 8 -26.10 25.72 -19.98
CA LEU A 8 -25.72 24.33 -20.02
C LEU A 8 -25.52 23.88 -18.57
N ASN A 9 -26.55 23.27 -18.01
CA ASN A 9 -26.49 22.75 -16.65
C ASN A 9 -25.71 21.43 -16.64
N MET A 10 -25.02 21.12 -15.53
CA MET A 10 -23.87 20.23 -15.50
C MET A 10 -24.22 18.98 -14.67
N ASN A 11 -25.17 18.19 -15.17
CA ASN A 11 -25.63 16.97 -14.47
C ASN A 11 -24.78 15.72 -14.74
N GLY A 12 -23.55 15.92 -15.25
CA GLY A 12 -22.63 14.81 -15.48
C GLY A 12 -22.70 14.20 -16.88
N ILE A 13 -22.17 13.00 -17.02
CA ILE A 13 -22.08 12.26 -18.28
C ILE A 13 -23.02 11.06 -18.20
N ASN A 14 -23.86 10.88 -19.23
CA ASN A 14 -24.70 9.70 -19.38
C ASN A 14 -24.41 9.04 -20.74
N LYS A 15 -23.94 7.81 -20.72
CA LYS A 15 -23.62 7.00 -21.89
C LYS A 15 -24.66 5.92 -22.19
N ASP A 16 -25.68 5.77 -21.35
CA ASP A 16 -26.70 4.73 -21.48
C ASP A 16 -27.85 5.13 -22.41
N ILE A 17 -27.98 6.43 -22.70
CA ILE A 17 -29.01 6.99 -23.55
C ILE A 17 -28.35 7.56 -24.81
N SER A 18 -29.06 7.42 -25.95
CA SER A 18 -28.61 8.03 -27.22
C SER A 18 -28.37 9.53 -27.05
N SER A 19 -27.30 10.05 -27.65
CA SER A 19 -26.96 11.48 -27.58
C SER A 19 -28.07 12.41 -28.12
N TYR A 20 -28.96 11.90 -28.96
CA TYR A 20 -30.11 12.63 -29.48
C TYR A 20 -31.27 12.74 -28.49
N GLU A 21 -31.31 11.86 -27.48
CA GLU A 21 -32.37 11.81 -26.45
C GLU A 21 -31.91 12.43 -25.13
N LEU A 22 -30.65 12.83 -25.03
CA LEU A 22 -30.12 13.42 -23.82
C LEU A 22 -30.69 14.83 -23.59
N PRO A 23 -31.07 15.17 -22.37
CA PRO A 23 -31.39 16.55 -22.01
C PRO A 23 -30.18 17.48 -22.26
N PRO A 24 -30.40 18.76 -22.62
CA PRO A 24 -29.30 19.72 -22.85
C PRO A 24 -28.38 19.93 -21.65
N THR A 25 -28.78 19.47 -20.48
CA THR A 25 -28.03 19.58 -19.21
C THR A 25 -27.11 18.40 -18.94
N VAL A 26 -27.10 17.37 -19.81
CA VAL A 26 -26.31 16.16 -19.64
C VAL A 26 -25.36 15.98 -20.81
N TRP A 27 -24.15 15.61 -20.54
CA TRP A 27 -23.11 15.37 -21.54
C TRP A 27 -23.15 13.91 -22.01
N SER A 28 -22.97 13.68 -23.29
CA SER A 28 -22.87 12.32 -23.86
C SER A 28 -21.48 11.72 -23.67
N ASP A 29 -20.44 12.55 -23.55
CA ASP A 29 -19.07 12.15 -23.30
C ASP A 29 -18.25 13.31 -22.74
N GLY A 30 -17.13 13.00 -22.10
CA GLY A 30 -16.21 14.00 -21.57
C GLY A 30 -14.86 13.39 -21.20
N ASN A 31 -13.80 14.15 -21.37
CA ASN A 31 -12.46 13.77 -20.97
C ASN A 31 -11.81 14.92 -20.21
N ASN A 32 -11.15 14.61 -19.09
CA ASN A 32 -10.52 15.57 -18.20
C ASN A 32 -11.47 16.68 -17.70
N VAL A 33 -12.72 16.33 -17.43
CA VAL A 33 -13.73 17.24 -16.89
C VAL A 33 -14.21 16.76 -15.52
N GLN A 34 -14.47 17.71 -14.65
CA GLN A 34 -15.08 17.51 -13.33
C GLN A 34 -16.37 18.30 -13.27
N PHE A 35 -17.41 17.69 -12.74
CA PHE A 35 -18.70 18.31 -12.49
C PHE A 35 -18.83 18.53 -10.99
N ASP A 36 -18.96 19.79 -10.58
CA ASP A 36 -19.12 20.15 -9.17
C ASP A 36 -19.99 21.40 -9.05
N ASN A 37 -20.98 21.36 -8.17
CA ASN A 37 -21.89 22.47 -7.87
C ASN A 37 -22.43 23.17 -9.14
N ASP A 38 -23.02 22.41 -10.06
CA ASP A 38 -23.56 22.89 -11.34
C ASP A 38 -22.52 23.59 -12.25
N LYS A 39 -21.26 23.29 -12.06
CA LYS A 39 -20.17 23.79 -12.91
C LYS A 39 -19.38 22.63 -13.49
N THR A 40 -18.96 22.82 -14.75
CA THR A 40 -17.97 21.94 -15.36
C THR A 40 -16.62 22.66 -15.34
N SER A 41 -15.64 21.99 -14.80
CA SER A 41 -14.27 22.47 -14.79
C SER A 41 -13.33 21.43 -15.41
N LYS A 42 -12.21 21.91 -15.96
CA LYS A 42 -11.16 21.01 -16.40
C LYS A 42 -10.48 20.39 -15.17
N VAL A 43 -10.30 19.07 -15.18
CA VAL A 43 -9.41 18.41 -14.22
C VAL A 43 -8.00 18.93 -14.48
N LEU A 44 -7.40 19.53 -13.47
CA LEU A 44 -6.01 20.00 -13.55
C LEU A 44 -5.10 18.80 -13.76
N GLY A 45 -4.04 18.98 -14.55
CA GLY A 45 -3.08 17.92 -14.83
C GLY A 45 -2.41 17.40 -13.55
N HIS A 46 -1.77 16.24 -13.67
CA HIS A 46 -0.99 15.64 -12.57
C HIS A 46 0.39 16.30 -12.55
N GLU A 47 0.85 16.62 -11.35
CA GLU A 47 2.21 17.07 -11.11
C GLU A 47 2.98 15.94 -10.39
N GLN A 48 4.22 15.73 -10.80
CA GLN A 48 5.11 14.81 -10.14
C GLN A 48 5.63 15.41 -8.83
N ILE A 49 5.13 14.92 -7.69
CA ILE A 49 5.44 15.50 -6.38
C ILE A 49 6.83 15.09 -5.87
N PHE A 50 7.28 13.88 -6.20
CA PHE A 50 8.48 13.28 -5.63
C PHE A 50 9.68 13.24 -6.58
N GLY A 51 9.62 13.85 -7.76
CA GLY A 51 10.72 13.83 -8.72
C GLY A 51 10.98 12.41 -9.29
N THR A 52 12.21 12.13 -9.70
CA THR A 52 12.57 10.87 -10.36
C THR A 52 12.73 9.76 -9.34
N LEU A 53 11.93 8.70 -9.46
CA LEU A 53 12.00 7.51 -8.62
C LEU A 53 13.21 6.64 -8.98
N LEU A 54 13.75 5.89 -8.01
CA LEU A 54 14.84 4.93 -8.22
C LEU A 54 14.40 3.67 -9.00
N GLY A 55 13.10 3.47 -9.15
CA GLY A 55 12.51 2.38 -9.93
C GLY A 55 10.99 2.45 -9.91
N ALA A 56 10.34 1.64 -10.74
CA ALA A 56 8.88 1.59 -10.84
C ALA A 56 8.24 1.12 -9.52
N PRO A 57 7.37 1.92 -8.88
CA PRO A 57 6.72 1.56 -7.63
C PRO A 57 5.56 0.59 -7.89
N TYR A 58 5.44 -0.44 -7.04
CA TYR A 58 4.33 -1.38 -7.07
C TYR A 58 3.40 -1.26 -5.86
N TRP A 59 3.82 -0.49 -4.86
CA TRP A 59 3.03 -0.17 -3.68
C TRP A 59 3.55 1.09 -3.02
N LEU A 60 2.76 1.69 -2.14
CA LEU A 60 3.11 2.91 -1.42
C LEU A 60 2.62 2.82 0.01
N LEU A 61 3.52 3.07 0.97
CA LEU A 61 3.22 3.09 2.39
C LEU A 61 3.79 4.36 3.02
N TYR A 62 2.92 5.17 3.62
CA TYR A 62 3.35 6.30 4.42
C TYR A 62 3.79 5.83 5.80
N HIS A 63 4.94 6.28 6.24
CA HIS A 63 5.51 5.99 7.55
C HIS A 63 5.81 7.30 8.27
N ASP A 64 4.98 7.57 9.26
CA ASP A 64 5.13 8.69 10.19
C ASP A 64 5.99 8.22 11.36
N THR A 65 7.17 8.81 11.52
CA THR A 65 8.10 8.51 12.62
C THR A 65 8.39 9.79 13.41
N ILE A 66 8.86 9.65 14.64
CA ILE A 66 9.23 10.79 15.47
C ILE A 66 10.35 11.63 14.83
N ALA A 67 11.26 10.97 14.11
CA ALA A 67 12.42 11.61 13.51
C ALA A 67 12.11 12.27 12.16
N SER A 68 11.29 11.66 11.32
CA SER A 68 10.93 12.18 9.98
C SER A 68 9.82 11.35 9.34
N ASP A 69 9.03 12.01 8.51
CA ASP A 69 8.02 11.36 7.70
C ASP A 69 8.61 10.96 6.36
N TYR A 70 8.23 9.80 5.87
CA TYR A 70 8.61 9.36 4.54
C TYR A 70 7.61 8.38 3.94
N TRP A 71 7.69 8.22 2.63
CA TRP A 71 6.97 7.21 1.92
C TRP A 71 7.90 6.05 1.55
N LEU A 72 7.46 4.83 1.82
CA LEU A 72 8.10 3.61 1.33
C LEU A 72 7.46 3.22 0.02
N TYR A 73 8.27 2.94 -0.99
CA TYR A 73 7.81 2.48 -2.30
C TYR A 73 8.67 1.30 -2.77
N PRO A 74 8.18 0.08 -2.58
CA PRO A 74 8.86 -1.10 -3.09
C PRO A 74 8.71 -1.21 -4.61
N THR A 75 9.77 -1.68 -5.24
CA THR A 75 9.82 -2.16 -6.63
C THR A 75 9.71 -3.68 -6.66
N LEU A 76 9.97 -4.33 -7.78
CA LEU A 76 10.00 -5.80 -7.82
C LEU A 76 11.19 -6.38 -7.05
N THR A 77 12.29 -5.63 -6.95
CA THR A 77 13.56 -6.14 -6.39
C THR A 77 14.07 -5.35 -5.19
N LYS A 78 13.61 -4.11 -5.00
CA LYS A 78 14.12 -3.18 -3.98
C LYS A 78 13.00 -2.57 -3.16
N ILE A 79 13.33 -2.12 -1.96
CA ILE A 79 12.48 -1.22 -1.17
C ILE A 79 13.20 0.12 -1.07
N ASN A 80 12.50 1.18 -1.46
CA ASN A 80 13.04 2.53 -1.41
C ASN A 80 12.18 3.40 -0.50
N LYS A 81 12.77 4.44 0.05
CA LYS A 81 12.03 5.50 0.75
C LYS A 81 12.23 6.84 0.05
N VAL A 82 11.26 7.71 0.18
CA VAL A 82 11.36 9.11 -0.23
C VAL A 82 10.92 10.02 0.90
N ASN A 83 11.79 10.96 1.24
CA ASN A 83 11.49 12.08 2.12
C ASN A 83 11.30 13.33 1.27
N LYS A 84 10.37 14.19 1.66
CA LYS A 84 10.18 15.49 1.02
C LYS A 84 10.41 16.61 2.02
N ALA A 85 11.40 17.44 1.76
CA ALA A 85 11.69 18.65 2.52
C ALA A 85 11.49 19.88 1.62
N GLY A 86 10.38 20.58 1.80
CA GLY A 86 10.01 21.68 0.91
C GLY A 86 9.81 21.21 -0.53
N SER A 87 10.59 21.76 -1.46
CA SER A 87 10.58 21.38 -2.89
C SER A 87 11.53 20.23 -3.23
N THR A 88 12.37 19.77 -2.27
CA THR A 88 13.38 18.75 -2.53
C THR A 88 12.87 17.39 -2.09
N SER A 89 13.00 16.39 -2.95
CA SER A 89 12.73 14.98 -2.64
C SER A 89 14.03 14.19 -2.64
N THR A 90 14.26 13.45 -1.57
CA THR A 90 15.44 12.59 -1.42
C THR A 90 15.01 11.14 -1.42
N HIS A 91 15.52 10.38 -2.40
CA HIS A 91 15.27 8.95 -2.53
C HIS A 91 16.44 8.15 -1.98
N THR A 92 16.13 7.12 -1.21
CA THR A 92 17.15 6.25 -0.60
C THR A 92 16.72 4.79 -0.76
N ASP A 93 17.64 3.94 -1.21
CA ASP A 93 17.46 2.49 -1.17
C ASP A 93 17.59 2.03 0.29
N VAL A 94 16.55 1.41 0.80
CA VAL A 94 16.47 0.83 2.15
C VAL A 94 16.28 -0.68 2.11
N THR A 95 16.60 -1.31 0.99
CA THR A 95 16.59 -2.76 0.83
C THR A 95 17.45 -3.43 1.91
N ARG A 96 17.07 -4.62 2.33
CA ARG A 96 17.87 -5.42 3.30
C ARG A 96 19.30 -5.61 2.83
N THR A 97 20.24 -5.58 3.77
CA THR A 97 21.67 -5.74 3.48
C THR A 97 22.11 -7.22 3.39
N SER A 98 21.27 -8.14 3.89
CA SER A 98 21.50 -9.59 3.86
C SER A 98 20.32 -10.27 3.14
N GLY A 99 20.59 -11.30 2.34
CA GLY A 99 19.58 -12.03 1.58
C GLY A 99 19.34 -11.50 0.16
N GLY A 100 20.04 -10.44 -0.25
CA GLY A 100 19.98 -9.90 -1.62
C GLY A 100 18.66 -9.22 -1.99
N ASP A 101 18.44 -9.08 -3.27
CA ASP A 101 17.26 -8.46 -3.86
C ASP A 101 15.99 -9.29 -3.60
N TYR A 102 14.82 -8.63 -3.63
CA TYR A 102 13.53 -9.29 -3.49
C TYR A 102 13.07 -9.95 -4.78
N SER A 103 12.13 -10.88 -4.66
CA SER A 103 11.55 -11.66 -5.76
C SER A 103 10.07 -11.33 -6.01
N ALA A 104 9.66 -10.08 -5.76
CA ALA A 104 8.27 -9.68 -5.96
C ALA A 104 7.83 -9.80 -7.42
N THR A 105 6.55 -10.07 -7.66
CA THR A 105 5.95 -10.10 -8.98
C THR A 105 4.95 -8.96 -9.15
N ALA A 106 4.74 -8.52 -10.39
CA ALA A 106 3.78 -7.46 -10.68
C ALA A 106 2.33 -7.85 -10.30
N GLN A 107 1.98 -9.13 -10.41
CA GLN A 107 0.66 -9.65 -10.06
C GLN A 107 0.49 -9.90 -8.56
N GLY A 108 1.58 -10.33 -7.88
CA GLY A 108 1.56 -10.61 -6.45
C GLY A 108 1.47 -9.34 -5.61
N GLY A 109 2.12 -8.31 -6.09
CA GLY A 109 2.16 -7.00 -5.45
C GLY A 109 2.83 -7.02 -4.07
N TRP A 110 2.94 -5.84 -3.50
CA TRP A 110 3.36 -5.65 -2.12
C TRP A 110 2.16 -5.34 -1.22
N ASN A 111 2.25 -5.73 0.02
CA ASN A 111 1.25 -5.45 1.04
C ASN A 111 1.91 -5.31 2.42
N GLY A 112 1.14 -4.91 3.44
CA GLY A 112 1.67 -4.70 4.78
C GLY A 112 0.95 -3.54 5.47
N GLY A 113 1.66 -2.80 6.30
CA GLY A 113 1.14 -1.63 7.03
C GLY A 113 2.05 -1.24 8.18
N ILE A 114 1.58 -0.33 9.02
CA ILE A 114 2.33 0.13 10.20
C ILE A 114 1.80 -0.59 11.44
N LEU A 115 2.68 -1.26 12.16
CA LEU A 115 2.41 -1.89 13.46
C LEU A 115 3.16 -1.14 14.55
N GLY A 116 2.44 -0.34 15.35
CA GLY A 116 3.02 0.34 16.50
C GLY A 116 4.25 1.22 16.18
N GLY A 117 4.34 1.81 14.98
CA GLY A 117 5.48 2.59 14.53
C GLY A 117 6.51 1.81 13.71
N VAL A 118 6.32 0.50 13.51
CA VAL A 118 7.19 -0.30 12.65
C VAL A 118 6.49 -0.56 11.31
N ALA A 119 7.14 -0.23 10.21
CA ALA A 119 6.64 -0.56 8.88
C ALA A 119 6.88 -2.05 8.58
N ILE A 120 5.82 -2.74 8.19
CA ILE A 120 5.83 -4.14 7.78
C ILE A 120 5.53 -4.20 6.29
N LEU A 121 6.38 -4.89 5.53
CA LEU A 121 6.25 -5.05 4.08
C LEU A 121 6.34 -6.54 3.72
N ASN A 122 5.45 -6.98 2.86
CA ASN A 122 5.37 -8.37 2.43
C ASN A 122 5.06 -8.45 0.95
N ASN A 123 5.72 -9.34 0.21
CA ASN A 123 5.49 -9.58 -1.21
C ASN A 123 4.94 -10.99 -1.51
N GLY A 124 4.69 -11.79 -0.48
CA GLY A 124 4.14 -13.14 -0.61
C GLY A 124 5.13 -14.23 -1.03
N ILE A 125 6.38 -13.89 -1.30
CA ILE A 125 7.42 -14.80 -1.80
C ILE A 125 8.62 -14.84 -0.85
N ASP A 126 9.15 -13.66 -0.53
CA ASP A 126 10.26 -13.51 0.41
C ASP A 126 9.75 -13.50 1.87
N VAL A 127 10.67 -13.61 2.80
CA VAL A 127 10.40 -13.37 4.23
C VAL A 127 9.86 -11.94 4.38
N PRO A 128 8.75 -11.75 5.11
CA PRO A 128 8.23 -10.42 5.38
C PRO A 128 9.31 -9.51 5.99
N GLN A 129 9.29 -8.25 5.63
CA GLN A 129 10.28 -7.26 6.02
C GLN A 129 9.73 -6.31 7.07
N MET A 130 10.61 -5.81 7.92
CA MET A 130 10.30 -4.74 8.87
C MET A 130 11.28 -3.58 8.73
N LEU A 131 10.79 -2.36 8.96
CA LEU A 131 11.60 -1.15 9.08
C LEU A 131 11.08 -0.33 10.25
N GLY A 132 11.87 -0.27 11.31
CA GLY A 132 11.61 0.59 12.48
C GLY A 132 12.20 1.99 12.32
N GLU A 133 12.22 2.76 13.39
CA GLU A 133 12.80 4.11 13.38
C GLU A 133 14.34 4.11 13.28
N SER A 134 15.00 3.16 13.94
CA SER A 134 16.46 3.13 14.05
C SER A 134 17.19 2.45 12.90
N PRO A 135 16.71 1.35 12.29
CA PRO A 135 17.44 0.71 11.19
C PRO A 135 17.42 1.59 9.94
N THR A 136 18.59 1.71 9.32
CA THR A 136 18.72 2.41 8.02
C THR A 136 18.14 1.57 6.86
N TYR A 137 18.10 0.25 7.02
CA TYR A 137 17.70 -0.73 6.02
C TYR A 137 16.61 -1.65 6.56
N CYS A 138 15.80 -2.17 5.66
CA CYS A 138 14.84 -3.21 5.98
C CYS A 138 15.57 -4.46 6.51
N GLN A 139 14.89 -5.16 7.40
CA GLN A 139 15.33 -6.42 7.99
C GLN A 139 14.23 -7.46 7.85
N ASP A 140 14.59 -8.72 7.82
CA ASP A 140 13.61 -9.80 7.90
C ASP A 140 12.77 -9.64 9.17
N LEU A 141 11.47 -9.88 9.08
CA LEU A 141 10.55 -9.77 10.22
C LEU A 141 11.01 -10.73 11.33
N SER A 142 11.42 -10.14 12.45
CA SER A 142 11.91 -10.92 13.59
C SER A 142 10.84 -11.88 14.07
N ASN A 143 11.27 -13.08 14.51
CA ASN A 143 10.41 -14.17 15.00
C ASN A 143 9.41 -14.72 13.96
N TRP A 144 9.50 -14.33 12.70
CA TRP A 144 8.82 -15.02 11.62
C TRP A 144 9.44 -16.40 11.41
N THR A 145 8.62 -17.43 11.30
CA THR A 145 9.11 -18.80 11.17
C THR A 145 9.86 -19.00 9.85
N VAL A 146 11.08 -19.52 9.93
CA VAL A 146 11.91 -19.83 8.76
C VAL A 146 11.18 -20.83 7.83
N GLY A 147 11.26 -20.59 6.51
CA GLY A 147 10.60 -21.40 5.49
C GLY A 147 9.09 -21.17 5.37
N HIS A 148 8.56 -20.18 6.08
CA HIS A 148 7.17 -19.79 5.96
C HIS A 148 7.03 -18.52 5.11
N THR A 149 5.98 -18.45 4.31
CA THR A 149 5.56 -17.24 3.60
C THR A 149 4.06 -17.03 3.78
N ALA A 150 3.57 -15.84 3.53
CA ALA A 150 2.15 -15.54 3.54
C ALA A 150 1.82 -14.60 2.39
N LYS A 151 0.73 -14.85 1.67
CA LYS A 151 0.33 -14.01 0.56
C LYS A 151 -0.02 -12.60 1.01
N VAL A 152 -0.65 -12.47 2.16
CA VAL A 152 -1.03 -11.19 2.75
C VAL A 152 -0.64 -11.15 4.22
N ILE A 153 -0.03 -10.02 4.63
CA ILE A 153 0.19 -9.69 6.05
C ILE A 153 -0.39 -8.30 6.30
N ARG A 154 -1.16 -8.15 7.37
CA ARG A 154 -1.76 -6.89 7.78
C ARG A 154 -1.65 -6.67 9.27
N PRO A 155 -1.32 -5.47 9.72
CA PRO A 155 -1.49 -5.07 11.11
C PRO A 155 -2.99 -4.99 11.45
N PHE A 156 -3.34 -5.51 12.62
CA PHE A 156 -4.65 -5.32 13.22
C PHE A 156 -4.47 -5.02 14.71
N LYS A 157 -4.71 -3.77 15.10
CA LYS A 157 -4.40 -3.29 16.45
C LYS A 157 -2.91 -3.54 16.79
N ARG A 158 -2.64 -4.44 17.73
CA ARG A 158 -1.28 -4.82 18.17
C ARG A 158 -0.81 -6.15 17.56
N PHE A 159 -1.61 -6.77 16.72
CA PHE A 159 -1.32 -8.05 16.08
C PHE A 159 -0.87 -7.86 14.64
N LEU A 160 -0.12 -8.81 14.13
CA LEU A 160 0.00 -9.06 12.69
C LEU A 160 -0.87 -10.25 12.33
N VAL A 161 -1.63 -10.12 11.25
CA VAL A 161 -2.47 -11.19 10.72
C VAL A 161 -1.93 -11.58 9.35
N ALA A 162 -1.62 -12.87 9.19
CA ALA A 162 -1.14 -13.47 7.95
C ALA A 162 -2.22 -14.36 7.33
N LEU A 163 -2.45 -14.22 6.05
CA LEU A 163 -3.45 -14.95 5.28
C LEU A 163 -2.81 -15.70 4.12
N ASP A 164 -3.41 -16.84 3.74
CA ASP A 164 -2.93 -17.71 2.65
C ASP A 164 -1.44 -18.05 2.88
N LYS A 165 -1.21 -18.76 3.97
CA LYS A 165 0.13 -19.07 4.46
C LYS A 165 0.68 -20.32 3.79
N THR A 166 1.98 -20.30 3.48
CA THR A 166 2.73 -21.49 3.09
C THR A 166 3.72 -21.81 4.20
N GLU A 167 3.72 -23.04 4.68
CA GLU A 167 4.57 -23.54 5.76
C GLU A 167 5.43 -24.68 5.24
N SER A 168 6.74 -24.47 5.17
CA SER A 168 7.70 -25.47 4.67
C SER A 168 7.27 -26.15 3.36
N GLY A 169 6.74 -25.35 2.42
CA GLY A 169 6.29 -25.81 1.10
C GLY A 169 4.82 -26.26 1.02
N THR A 170 4.11 -26.42 2.14
CA THR A 170 2.68 -26.74 2.15
C THR A 170 1.86 -25.47 2.25
N ARG A 171 0.95 -25.22 1.29
CA ARG A 171 0.08 -24.04 1.27
C ARG A 171 -1.23 -24.31 2.01
N TYR A 172 -1.62 -23.34 2.84
CA TYR A 172 -2.88 -23.29 3.59
C TYR A 172 -3.67 -22.05 3.16
N PRO A 173 -4.45 -22.13 2.06
CA PRO A 173 -5.05 -20.96 1.42
C PRO A 173 -6.13 -20.28 2.26
N PHE A 174 -6.75 -20.99 3.18
CA PHE A 174 -7.81 -20.48 4.06
C PHE A 174 -7.32 -20.13 5.46
N ARG A 175 -6.05 -20.43 5.76
CA ARG A 175 -5.48 -20.15 7.08
C ARG A 175 -5.40 -18.67 7.37
N VAL A 176 -6.01 -18.29 8.48
CA VAL A 176 -5.82 -17.00 9.15
C VAL A 176 -4.91 -17.26 10.35
N HIS A 177 -3.70 -16.73 10.31
CA HIS A 177 -2.71 -16.90 11.37
C HIS A 177 -2.39 -15.53 11.97
N TRP A 178 -2.51 -15.39 13.28
CA TRP A 178 -2.18 -14.15 13.99
C TRP A 178 -1.02 -14.34 14.94
N SER A 179 -0.25 -13.29 15.12
CA SER A 179 0.89 -13.25 16.02
C SER A 179 0.45 -13.02 17.47
N HIS A 180 1.38 -13.15 18.40
CA HIS A 180 1.25 -12.52 19.73
C HIS A 180 1.20 -10.98 19.56
N PRO A 181 0.51 -10.22 20.44
CA PRO A 181 0.48 -8.76 20.34
C PRO A 181 1.88 -8.16 20.55
N ALA A 182 2.17 -7.11 19.78
CA ALA A 182 3.42 -6.34 19.88
C ALA A 182 3.27 -5.12 20.78
N GLU A 183 4.33 -4.70 21.41
CA GLU A 183 4.45 -3.40 22.07
C GLU A 183 4.75 -2.30 21.05
N GLY A 184 4.51 -1.04 21.41
CA GLY A 184 4.86 0.10 20.56
C GLY A 184 6.35 0.11 20.20
N GLY A 185 6.67 0.37 18.93
CA GLY A 185 8.04 0.37 18.41
C GLY A 185 8.67 -1.01 18.22
N THR A 186 7.92 -2.10 18.45
CA THR A 186 8.41 -3.47 18.34
C THR A 186 7.58 -4.31 17.37
N VAL A 187 8.03 -5.51 17.09
CA VAL A 187 7.28 -6.54 16.35
C VAL A 187 6.92 -7.70 17.28
N PRO A 188 5.96 -8.56 16.92
CA PRO A 188 5.52 -9.66 17.75
C PRO A 188 6.67 -10.59 18.16
N VAL A 189 6.65 -11.01 19.41
CA VAL A 189 7.68 -11.90 19.97
C VAL A 189 7.55 -13.34 19.51
N THR A 190 6.37 -13.76 19.03
CA THR A 190 6.14 -15.12 18.55
C THR A 190 4.92 -15.22 17.63
N TRP A 191 4.95 -16.25 16.79
CA TRP A 191 3.87 -16.75 15.96
C TRP A 191 3.49 -18.20 16.35
N ASP A 192 4.04 -18.70 17.44
CA ASP A 192 3.83 -20.06 17.87
C ASP A 192 2.46 -20.22 18.53
N SER A 193 1.59 -20.97 17.87
CA SER A 193 0.24 -21.27 18.34
C SER A 193 0.18 -22.44 19.34
N SER A 194 1.30 -23.10 19.61
CA SER A 194 1.38 -24.19 20.56
C SER A 194 1.73 -23.74 21.98
N ASP A 195 2.12 -22.48 22.16
CA ASP A 195 2.43 -21.87 23.45
C ASP A 195 1.17 -21.27 24.07
N ASP A 196 0.51 -22.00 24.96
CA ASP A 196 -0.71 -21.57 25.65
C ASP A 196 -0.54 -20.29 26.51
N THR A 197 0.69 -19.84 26.73
CA THR A 197 0.98 -18.59 27.46
C THR A 197 0.96 -17.36 26.53
N LYS A 198 0.78 -17.56 25.23
CA LYS A 198 0.79 -16.52 24.19
C LYS A 198 -0.54 -16.47 23.45
N ASP A 199 -0.85 -15.29 22.95
CA ASP A 199 -2.11 -15.07 22.20
C ASP A 199 -1.98 -15.35 20.70
N ALA A 200 -0.83 -15.91 20.25
CA ALA A 200 -0.66 -16.33 18.87
C ALA A 200 -1.54 -17.55 18.55
N GLY A 201 -2.08 -17.60 17.34
CA GLY A 201 -2.94 -18.71 16.95
C GLY A 201 -3.30 -18.71 15.48
N TYR A 202 -4.02 -19.74 15.03
CA TYR A 202 -4.54 -19.78 13.66
C TYR A 202 -5.90 -20.49 13.62
N VAL A 203 -6.59 -20.30 12.52
CA VAL A 203 -7.79 -21.03 12.09
C VAL A 203 -7.70 -21.33 10.60
N ASP A 204 -8.15 -22.52 10.19
CA ASP A 204 -8.20 -23.01 8.81
C ASP A 204 -9.62 -22.95 8.25
#